data_daaeddd825e5bbaf1a62069176ba82e6
#
_entry.id   daaeddd825e5bbaf1a62069176ba82e6
#
_cell.length_a   1.000
_cell.length_b   1.000
_cell.length_c   1.000
_cell.angle_alpha   90.00
_cell.angle_beta   90.00
_cell.angle_gamma   90.00
#
_symmetry.space_group_name_H-M   'P 1'
#
loop_
_entity.id
_entity.type
_entity.pdbx_description
1 polymer ?
#
loop_
_entity_poly.entity_id
_entity_poly.type
_entity_poly.pdbx_seq_one_letter_code
_entity_poly.pdbx_strand_id
1 'polypeptide(L)'
;MGSIPFLRTEAVLVSDFCTHHLKTRVPAVPMQPVVDPAEWTAESLGPVRGWSYRITVHDQDELLAAVRRFRKLGLPLPDVNQTNFPLPKLKDVLADIRRELIDGRGIVMVQDFPIDRLDRAGVALAYMGFGSYLGEKMMQNSHGHVLGHVKDLGEKYGTGGRSYNTNAEVHFHSDACDYVGLLCLHPAKKGGDSRVASSVTLYNKMLERRPDLVEVLSRDFYRSHNDEMTPGTSPWYKQPIFSFTDGYFSAIGAGVTIEKVLRLPGVPPLTPEQQEAIALYRGIVEEFAVDIEFKPGDIQFLANQVTLHSRRGFEDWPEPHRRRHLLRLWLRDPAGRPLPKEQRGSRRDKGVQIHGLKMIAPLDVEVAAA
;
A
#
# COMPACT_ATOMS: atom_id res chain seq x y z
N MET A 1 23.46 -25.51 -49.20
CA MET A 1 23.04 -25.88 -47.83
C MET A 1 23.36 -24.71 -46.94
N GLY A 2 22.38 -23.82 -46.75
CA GLY A 2 22.52 -22.61 -45.95
C GLY A 2 22.03 -22.88 -44.54
N SER A 3 22.89 -22.66 -43.58
CA SER A 3 22.58 -22.72 -42.13
C SER A 3 21.70 -21.57 -41.77
N ILE A 4 20.51 -21.84 -41.24
CA ILE A 4 19.61 -20.84 -40.62
C ILE A 4 20.22 -20.52 -39.24
N PRO A 5 20.50 -19.26 -38.92
CA PRO A 5 20.94 -18.91 -37.59
C PRO A 5 19.74 -19.02 -36.62
N PHE A 6 19.92 -19.80 -35.56
CA PHE A 6 19.03 -19.79 -34.38
C PHE A 6 18.95 -18.38 -33.83
N LEU A 7 17.80 -17.77 -33.93
CA LEU A 7 17.44 -16.57 -33.17
C LEU A 7 17.52 -16.96 -31.69
N ARG A 8 18.56 -16.46 -31.01
CA ARG A 8 18.56 -16.36 -29.53
C ARG A 8 17.38 -15.49 -29.16
N THR A 9 16.37 -16.07 -28.56
CA THR A 9 15.40 -15.34 -27.76
C THR A 9 16.23 -14.64 -26.67
N GLU A 10 16.41 -13.35 -26.79
CA GLU A 10 16.95 -12.51 -25.71
C GLU A 10 16.05 -12.75 -24.50
N ALA A 11 16.61 -13.39 -23.48
CA ALA A 11 16.04 -13.35 -22.15
C ALA A 11 16.00 -11.87 -21.77
N VAL A 12 14.81 -11.29 -21.69
CA VAL A 12 14.60 -9.96 -21.12
C VAL A 12 15.23 -10.02 -19.74
N LEU A 13 16.36 -9.37 -19.61
CA LEU A 13 17.06 -9.27 -18.33
C LEU A 13 16.13 -8.57 -17.36
N VAL A 14 15.89 -9.20 -16.23
CA VAL A 14 15.06 -8.73 -15.10
C VAL A 14 15.47 -7.33 -14.63
N SER A 15 16.64 -6.83 -15.05
CA SER A 15 17.21 -5.54 -14.69
C SER A 15 16.59 -4.31 -15.37
N ASP A 16 15.82 -4.46 -16.45
CA ASP A 16 15.24 -3.29 -17.16
C ASP A 16 14.06 -2.64 -16.43
N PHE A 17 13.48 -3.34 -15.46
CA PHE A 17 12.40 -2.87 -14.61
C PHE A 17 12.88 -1.88 -13.54
N CYS A 18 14.09 -2.05 -13.02
CA CYS A 18 14.64 -1.31 -11.89
C CYS A 18 15.62 -0.23 -12.29
N THR A 19 15.27 1.01 -12.04
CA THR A 19 16.16 2.12 -11.60
C THR A 19 17.16 2.72 -12.57
N HIS A 20 17.41 2.23 -13.77
CA HIS A 20 18.47 2.78 -14.63
C HIS A 20 18.29 4.25 -15.04
N HIS A 21 17.15 4.86 -14.74
CA HIS A 21 16.83 6.25 -15.10
C HIS A 21 16.34 7.11 -13.95
N LEU A 22 16.43 6.64 -12.70
CA LEU A 22 15.91 7.39 -11.56
C LEU A 22 16.96 8.38 -11.02
N LYS A 23 16.47 9.53 -10.57
CA LYS A 23 17.26 10.51 -9.82
C LYS A 23 17.89 9.83 -8.60
N THR A 24 19.14 10.14 -8.29
CA THR A 24 19.73 9.73 -7.01
C THR A 24 19.10 10.55 -5.89
N ARG A 25 18.65 9.89 -4.82
CA ARG A 25 18.14 10.58 -3.64
C ARG A 25 19.23 11.44 -3.00
N VAL A 26 18.86 12.67 -2.64
CA VAL A 26 19.64 13.57 -1.82
C VAL A 26 19.04 13.58 -0.42
N PRO A 27 19.85 13.63 0.67
CA PRO A 27 19.31 13.76 2.02
C PRO A 27 18.33 14.92 2.12
N ALA A 28 17.08 14.62 2.52
CA ALA A 28 16.02 15.60 2.59
C ALA A 28 16.18 16.52 3.80
N VAL A 29 16.00 17.82 3.58
CA VAL A 29 16.08 18.88 4.59
C VAL A 29 14.73 19.59 4.65
N PRO A 30 14.17 19.86 5.84
CA PRO A 30 12.92 20.62 5.98
C PRO A 30 13.00 21.97 5.25
N MET A 31 11.90 22.39 4.65
CA MET A 31 11.74 23.66 3.92
C MET A 31 12.66 23.82 2.70
N GLN A 32 13.17 22.71 2.18
CA GLN A 32 13.90 22.66 0.90
C GLN A 32 13.23 21.66 -0.04
N PRO A 33 13.36 21.82 -1.37
CA PRO A 33 12.86 20.82 -2.32
C PRO A 33 13.48 19.44 -2.05
N VAL A 34 12.61 18.43 -1.99
CA VAL A 34 13.05 17.04 -1.80
C VAL A 34 13.44 16.46 -3.15
N VAL A 35 14.67 15.96 -3.25
CA VAL A 35 15.18 15.21 -4.41
C VAL A 35 15.13 13.72 -4.08
N ASP A 36 14.13 13.03 -4.57
CA ASP A 36 13.90 11.60 -4.32
C ASP A 36 13.33 10.96 -5.61
N PRO A 37 13.72 9.74 -5.98
CA PRO A 37 13.13 9.01 -7.10
C PRO A 37 11.60 8.88 -7.01
N ALA A 38 11.04 8.96 -5.82
CA ALA A 38 9.60 8.97 -5.60
C ALA A 38 8.91 10.29 -6.01
N GLU A 39 9.64 11.30 -6.49
CA GLU A 39 9.07 12.49 -7.13
C GLU A 39 8.65 12.18 -8.55
N TRP A 40 7.36 11.99 -8.78
CA TRP A 40 6.80 11.72 -10.10
C TRP A 40 5.40 12.34 -10.28
N THR A 41 5.06 12.62 -11.51
CA THR A 41 3.74 12.99 -12.01
C THR A 41 3.22 11.91 -12.96
N ALA A 42 1.99 12.00 -13.44
CA ALA A 42 1.47 11.07 -14.46
C ALA A 42 2.38 10.99 -15.70
N GLU A 43 2.91 12.13 -16.14
CA GLU A 43 3.80 12.22 -17.30
C GLU A 43 5.14 11.51 -17.05
N SER A 44 5.81 11.80 -15.91
CA SER A 44 7.13 11.24 -15.60
C SER A 44 7.08 9.80 -15.12
N LEU A 45 5.99 9.37 -14.48
CA LEU A 45 5.76 7.96 -14.12
C LEU A 45 5.59 7.11 -15.38
N GLY A 46 4.94 7.69 -16.38
CA GLY A 46 4.71 7.04 -17.67
C GLY A 46 3.74 5.84 -17.58
N PRO A 47 3.67 5.05 -18.65
CA PRO A 47 2.75 3.91 -18.71
C PRO A 47 3.17 2.79 -17.72
N VAL A 48 2.18 2.03 -17.23
CA VAL A 48 2.34 0.95 -16.25
C VAL A 48 3.49 -0.02 -16.60
N ARG A 49 3.68 -0.33 -17.88
CA ARG A 49 4.78 -1.21 -18.33
C ARG A 49 6.18 -0.74 -17.93
N GLY A 50 6.38 0.56 -17.67
CA GLY A 50 7.66 1.14 -17.28
C GLY A 50 7.98 1.00 -15.78
N TRP A 51 7.00 0.55 -14.98
CA TRP A 51 7.13 0.35 -13.54
C TRP A 51 6.36 -0.91 -13.06
N SER A 52 6.17 -1.88 -13.97
CA SER A 52 5.54 -3.16 -13.68
C SER A 52 6.48 -4.33 -13.93
N TYR A 53 6.34 -5.37 -13.12
CA TYR A 53 6.90 -6.69 -13.35
C TYR A 53 5.79 -7.64 -13.78
N ARG A 54 6.01 -8.33 -14.91
CA ARG A 54 5.07 -9.35 -15.41
C ARG A 54 5.57 -10.74 -15.01
N ILE A 55 4.80 -11.42 -14.19
CA ILE A 55 5.08 -12.80 -13.76
C ILE A 55 5.04 -13.73 -14.98
N THR A 56 6.14 -14.41 -15.24
CA THR A 56 6.25 -15.38 -16.33
C THR A 56 5.60 -16.72 -15.96
N VAL A 57 5.38 -17.58 -16.95
CA VAL A 57 4.88 -18.96 -16.69
C VAL A 57 5.83 -19.71 -15.74
N HIS A 58 7.13 -19.53 -15.87
CA HIS A 58 8.11 -20.15 -14.96
C HIS A 58 8.01 -19.64 -13.52
N ASP A 59 7.75 -18.35 -13.34
CA ASP A 59 7.52 -17.76 -12.01
C ASP A 59 6.22 -18.29 -11.39
N GLN A 60 5.17 -18.41 -12.21
CA GLN A 60 3.92 -19.03 -11.79
C GLN A 60 4.14 -20.47 -11.31
N ASP A 61 4.89 -21.29 -12.09
CA ASP A 61 5.18 -22.67 -11.73
C ASP A 61 5.98 -22.77 -10.42
N GLU A 62 6.90 -21.83 -10.16
CA GLU A 62 7.61 -21.72 -8.90
C GLU A 62 6.67 -21.40 -7.73
N LEU A 63 5.77 -20.44 -7.89
CA LEU A 63 4.73 -20.11 -6.89
C LEU A 63 3.84 -21.32 -6.60
N LEU A 64 3.37 -22.03 -7.63
CA LEU A 64 2.56 -23.23 -7.46
C LEU A 64 3.32 -24.34 -6.74
N ALA A 65 4.61 -24.51 -7.02
CA ALA A 65 5.46 -25.48 -6.34
C ALA A 65 5.64 -25.13 -4.85
N ALA A 66 5.85 -23.85 -4.53
CA ALA A 66 5.95 -23.36 -3.16
C ALA A 66 4.63 -23.55 -2.38
N VAL A 67 3.47 -23.30 -3.01
CA VAL A 67 2.15 -23.58 -2.42
C VAL A 67 2.00 -25.07 -2.09
N ARG A 68 2.33 -25.97 -3.04
CA ARG A 68 2.27 -27.42 -2.80
C ARG A 68 3.21 -27.86 -1.67
N ARG A 69 4.40 -27.27 -1.59
CA ARG A 69 5.37 -27.53 -0.53
C ARG A 69 4.84 -27.10 0.83
N PHE A 70 4.36 -25.86 0.96
CA PHE A 70 3.83 -25.33 2.22
C PHE A 70 2.64 -26.16 2.73
N ARG A 71 1.71 -26.55 1.86
CA ARG A 71 0.56 -27.38 2.23
C ARG A 71 0.96 -28.72 2.86
N LYS A 72 2.08 -29.31 2.42
CA LYS A 72 2.61 -30.57 3.02
C LYS A 72 3.15 -30.37 4.43
N LEU A 73 3.47 -29.14 4.85
CA LEU A 73 3.94 -28.85 6.21
C LEU A 73 2.78 -28.81 7.23
N GLY A 74 1.53 -28.68 6.78
CA GLY A 74 0.34 -28.60 7.66
C GLY A 74 0.31 -27.34 8.55
N LEU A 75 1.08 -26.31 8.22
CA LEU A 75 1.18 -25.06 8.97
C LEU A 75 -0.03 -24.16 8.71
N PRO A 76 -0.45 -23.34 9.68
CA PRO A 76 -1.46 -22.30 9.48
C PRO A 76 -1.01 -21.26 8.44
N LEU A 77 -1.95 -20.70 7.68
CA LEU A 77 -1.69 -19.69 6.66
C LEU A 77 -0.86 -18.48 7.17
N PRO A 78 -1.13 -17.92 8.36
CA PRO A 78 -0.34 -16.81 8.89
C PRO A 78 1.14 -17.12 9.14
N ASP A 79 1.53 -18.38 9.24
CA ASP A 79 2.90 -18.79 9.52
C ASP A 79 3.80 -18.81 8.28
N VAL A 80 3.24 -18.55 7.08
CA VAL A 80 4.02 -18.51 5.84
C VAL A 80 5.12 -17.44 5.91
N ASN A 81 6.34 -17.82 5.53
CA ASN A 81 7.52 -16.94 5.50
C ASN A 81 8.54 -17.43 4.46
N GLN A 82 9.63 -16.70 4.25
CA GLN A 82 10.65 -17.05 3.25
C GLN A 82 11.27 -18.44 3.46
N THR A 83 11.39 -18.92 4.71
CA THR A 83 12.00 -20.22 5.02
C THR A 83 11.12 -21.38 4.58
N ASN A 84 9.82 -21.30 4.85
CA ASN A 84 8.87 -22.38 4.55
C ASN A 84 8.14 -22.22 3.19
N PHE A 85 8.32 -21.04 2.54
CA PHE A 85 7.83 -20.73 1.21
C PHE A 85 8.98 -20.25 0.30
N PRO A 86 9.97 -21.10 -0.02
CA PRO A 86 11.15 -20.69 -0.78
C PRO A 86 10.81 -20.40 -2.24
N LEU A 87 11.33 -19.27 -2.73
CA LEU A 87 11.23 -18.80 -4.12
C LEU A 87 12.65 -18.55 -4.67
N PRO A 88 13.42 -19.61 -5.01
CA PRO A 88 14.83 -19.49 -5.34
C PRO A 88 15.13 -18.64 -6.59
N LYS A 89 14.20 -18.50 -7.52
CA LYS A 89 14.33 -17.65 -8.73
C LYS A 89 13.69 -16.30 -8.54
N LEU A 90 12.44 -16.26 -8.06
CA LEU A 90 11.70 -15.01 -7.83
C LEU A 90 12.32 -14.13 -6.74
N LYS A 91 13.12 -14.67 -5.82
CA LYS A 91 13.74 -13.89 -4.74
C LYS A 91 14.53 -12.68 -5.23
N ASP A 92 15.21 -12.80 -6.39
CA ASP A 92 16.02 -11.72 -6.94
C ASP A 92 15.14 -10.61 -7.51
N VAL A 93 14.06 -10.98 -8.21
CA VAL A 93 13.01 -10.04 -8.65
C VAL A 93 12.34 -9.35 -7.46
N LEU A 94 12.05 -10.10 -6.40
CA LEU A 94 11.43 -9.56 -5.18
C LEU A 94 12.38 -8.60 -4.44
N ALA A 95 13.68 -8.87 -4.47
CA ALA A 95 14.69 -7.94 -3.98
C ALA A 95 14.71 -6.63 -4.80
N ASP A 96 14.55 -6.71 -6.12
CA ASP A 96 14.45 -5.55 -7.00
C ASP A 96 13.15 -4.76 -6.75
N ILE A 97 12.02 -5.43 -6.62
CA ILE A 97 10.73 -4.81 -6.24
C ILE A 97 10.89 -4.08 -4.89
N ARG A 98 11.49 -4.73 -3.90
CA ARG A 98 11.72 -4.11 -2.60
C ARG A 98 12.63 -2.88 -2.71
N ARG A 99 13.69 -2.93 -3.53
CA ARG A 99 14.58 -1.78 -3.78
C ARG A 99 13.82 -0.63 -4.45
N GLU A 100 12.93 -0.91 -5.41
CA GLU A 100 12.09 0.11 -6.05
C GLU A 100 11.12 0.76 -5.05
N LEU A 101 10.62 0.04 -4.06
CA LEU A 101 9.79 0.58 -2.99
C LEU A 101 10.58 1.45 -2.01
N ILE A 102 11.85 1.12 -1.72
CA ILE A 102 12.70 1.87 -0.77
C ILE A 102 13.35 3.08 -1.44
N ASP A 103 14.06 2.83 -2.53
CA ASP A 103 15.00 3.78 -3.16
C ASP A 103 14.55 4.24 -4.54
N GLY A 104 13.44 3.69 -5.05
CA GLY A 104 12.86 4.02 -6.33
C GLY A 104 11.60 4.88 -6.23
N ARG A 105 10.68 4.64 -7.14
CA ARG A 105 9.40 5.41 -7.26
C ARG A 105 8.45 5.22 -6.08
N GLY A 106 8.68 4.20 -5.23
CA GLY A 106 7.76 3.85 -4.15
C GLY A 106 6.47 3.19 -4.61
N ILE A 107 6.39 2.80 -5.88
CA ILE A 107 5.25 2.10 -6.49
C ILE A 107 5.73 1.03 -7.45
N VAL A 108 5.12 -0.15 -7.39
CA VAL A 108 5.34 -1.25 -8.32
C VAL A 108 4.02 -1.96 -8.62
N MET A 109 3.78 -2.25 -9.90
CA MET A 109 2.72 -3.17 -10.33
C MET A 109 3.33 -4.53 -10.65
N VAL A 110 2.77 -5.59 -10.09
CA VAL A 110 3.05 -6.97 -10.50
C VAL A 110 1.84 -7.50 -11.25
N GLN A 111 2.06 -8.02 -12.45
CA GLN A 111 0.98 -8.46 -13.34
C GLN A 111 1.01 -9.99 -13.53
N ASP A 112 -0.13 -10.57 -13.88
CA ASP A 112 -0.29 -11.99 -14.18
C ASP A 112 0.00 -12.93 -12.99
N PHE A 113 -0.31 -12.49 -11.77
CA PHE A 113 -0.29 -13.38 -10.61
C PHE A 113 -1.30 -14.52 -10.80
N PRO A 114 -0.94 -15.82 -10.56
CA PRO A 114 -1.70 -16.98 -11.03
C PRO A 114 -2.96 -17.27 -10.20
N ILE A 115 -3.90 -16.32 -10.15
CA ILE A 115 -5.14 -16.48 -9.38
C ILE A 115 -6.10 -17.53 -9.94
N ASP A 116 -6.03 -17.79 -11.22
CA ASP A 116 -6.83 -18.76 -11.97
C ASP A 116 -6.26 -20.20 -11.90
N ARG A 117 -4.98 -20.34 -11.49
CA ARG A 117 -4.28 -21.63 -11.37
C ARG A 117 -4.32 -22.21 -9.95
N LEU A 118 -4.94 -21.51 -8.99
CA LEU A 118 -4.99 -21.84 -7.57
C LEU A 118 -6.40 -21.71 -7.03
N ASP A 119 -6.74 -22.52 -6.04
CA ASP A 119 -7.94 -22.29 -5.23
C ASP A 119 -7.75 -21.06 -4.30
N ARG A 120 -8.80 -20.59 -3.67
CA ARG A 120 -8.79 -19.41 -2.81
C ARG A 120 -7.68 -19.45 -1.74
N ALA A 121 -7.52 -20.60 -1.07
CA ALA A 121 -6.47 -20.79 -0.05
C ALA A 121 -5.07 -20.77 -0.66
N GLY A 122 -4.91 -21.33 -1.86
CA GLY A 122 -3.66 -21.28 -2.61
C GLY A 122 -3.28 -19.87 -3.05
N VAL A 123 -4.24 -19.09 -3.53
CA VAL A 123 -4.04 -17.66 -3.88
C VAL A 123 -3.59 -16.87 -2.64
N ALA A 124 -4.30 -17.01 -1.51
CA ALA A 124 -3.96 -16.34 -0.26
C ALA A 124 -2.54 -16.73 0.21
N LEU A 125 -2.22 -18.02 0.18
CA LEU A 125 -0.92 -18.53 0.55
C LEU A 125 0.20 -18.03 -0.37
N ALA A 126 0.00 -18.10 -1.70
CA ALA A 126 0.96 -17.60 -2.68
C ALA A 126 1.22 -16.11 -2.52
N TYR A 127 0.17 -15.33 -2.31
CA TYR A 127 0.26 -13.88 -2.13
C TYR A 127 0.98 -13.50 -0.83
N MET A 128 0.64 -14.15 0.29
CA MET A 128 1.32 -13.92 1.58
C MET A 128 2.78 -14.40 1.54
N GLY A 129 3.06 -15.54 0.87
CA GLY A 129 4.41 -16.05 0.66
C GLY A 129 5.25 -15.11 -0.19
N PHE A 130 4.70 -14.58 -1.29
CA PHE A 130 5.32 -13.56 -2.13
C PHE A 130 5.62 -12.29 -1.33
N GLY A 131 4.63 -11.78 -0.58
CA GLY A 131 4.78 -10.59 0.26
C GLY A 131 5.82 -10.74 1.37
N SER A 132 6.08 -11.97 1.86
CA SER A 132 7.08 -12.22 2.91
C SER A 132 8.51 -11.86 2.51
N TYR A 133 8.80 -11.76 1.21
CA TYR A 133 10.10 -11.29 0.67
C TYR A 133 10.22 -9.76 0.67
N LEU A 134 9.12 -9.04 0.78
CA LEU A 134 9.11 -7.57 0.82
C LEU A 134 9.09 -7.04 2.26
N GLY A 135 8.55 -7.81 3.20
CA GLY A 135 8.48 -7.41 4.59
C GLY A 135 7.70 -8.38 5.49
N GLU A 136 7.67 -8.09 6.77
CA GLU A 136 6.94 -8.83 7.77
C GLU A 136 5.45 -8.47 7.75
N LYS A 137 4.58 -9.49 7.79
CA LYS A 137 3.12 -9.29 7.84
C LYS A 137 2.69 -8.59 9.12
N MET A 138 1.76 -7.64 9.01
CA MET A 138 1.21 -6.89 10.12
C MET A 138 -0.28 -7.17 10.31
N MET A 139 -0.74 -7.19 11.57
CA MET A 139 -2.17 -7.19 11.87
C MET A 139 -2.80 -5.84 11.49
N GLN A 140 -3.86 -5.90 10.68
CA GLN A 140 -4.50 -4.72 10.07
C GLN A 140 -5.68 -4.19 10.88
N ASN A 141 -6.26 -5.00 11.74
CA ASN A 141 -7.47 -4.67 12.53
C ASN A 141 -7.50 -5.41 13.86
N SER A 142 -8.50 -5.08 14.68
CA SER A 142 -8.75 -5.66 16.00
C SER A 142 -9.15 -7.15 15.98
N HIS A 143 -9.35 -7.74 14.81
CA HIS A 143 -9.61 -9.19 14.66
C HIS A 143 -8.34 -9.99 14.37
N GLY A 144 -7.17 -9.35 14.29
CA GLY A 144 -5.90 -10.02 14.03
C GLY A 144 -5.67 -10.39 12.56
N HIS A 145 -6.42 -9.79 11.64
CA HIS A 145 -6.30 -10.11 10.22
C HIS A 145 -4.96 -9.63 9.67
N VAL A 146 -4.14 -10.56 9.17
CA VAL A 146 -2.91 -10.26 8.39
C VAL A 146 -3.17 -10.28 6.89
N LEU A 147 -4.28 -10.88 6.44
CA LEU A 147 -4.81 -10.79 5.10
C LEU A 147 -6.14 -10.02 5.17
N GLY A 148 -6.16 -8.82 4.60
CA GLY A 148 -7.34 -7.97 4.54
C GLY A 148 -8.15 -8.21 3.26
N HIS A 149 -9.45 -7.93 3.33
CA HIS A 149 -10.35 -8.01 2.19
C HIS A 149 -10.90 -6.61 1.91
N VAL A 150 -10.73 -6.15 0.67
CA VAL A 150 -11.27 -4.87 0.18
C VAL A 150 -12.45 -5.19 -0.72
N LYS A 151 -13.66 -5.15 -0.13
CA LYS A 151 -14.89 -5.64 -0.73
C LYS A 151 -16.06 -4.82 -0.19
N ASP A 152 -17.08 -4.55 -0.99
CA ASP A 152 -18.31 -3.91 -0.47
C ASP A 152 -19.09 -4.91 0.38
N LEU A 153 -19.19 -4.62 1.68
CA LEU A 153 -19.96 -5.37 2.65
C LEU A 153 -21.30 -4.70 2.97
N GLY A 154 -21.67 -3.63 2.26
CA GLY A 154 -22.87 -2.84 2.52
C GLY A 154 -22.77 -1.91 3.74
N GLU A 155 -21.59 -1.74 4.31
CA GLU A 155 -21.36 -0.80 5.40
C GLU A 155 -21.56 0.65 4.93
N LYS A 156 -22.04 1.52 5.83
CA LYS A 156 -22.16 2.96 5.53
C LYS A 156 -20.89 3.70 5.94
N TYR A 157 -20.24 4.34 4.98
CA TYR A 157 -19.07 5.19 5.24
C TYR A 157 -19.45 6.36 6.15
N GLY A 158 -18.65 6.62 7.18
CA GLY A 158 -18.85 7.73 8.13
C GLY A 158 -19.69 7.43 9.36
N THR A 159 -20.41 6.30 9.43
CA THR A 159 -21.23 5.89 10.59
C THR A 159 -20.68 4.67 11.34
N GLY A 160 -19.32 4.52 11.36
CA GLY A 160 -18.65 3.38 11.97
C GLY A 160 -18.07 2.38 10.97
N GLY A 161 -18.58 2.34 9.74
CA GLY A 161 -18.10 1.45 8.67
C GLY A 161 -16.68 1.83 8.20
N ARG A 162 -15.92 0.81 7.82
CA ARG A 162 -14.58 0.98 7.23
C ARG A 162 -14.71 1.35 5.76
N SER A 163 -13.94 2.30 5.29
CA SER A 163 -13.98 2.76 3.88
C SER A 163 -13.75 1.63 2.86
N TYR A 164 -12.93 0.64 3.21
CA TYR A 164 -12.64 -0.51 2.34
C TYR A 164 -13.78 -1.56 2.29
N ASN A 165 -14.79 -1.46 3.18
CA ASN A 165 -15.99 -2.29 3.22
C ASN A 165 -17.21 -1.63 2.55
N THR A 166 -16.99 -0.55 1.81
CA THR A 166 -18.05 0.20 1.12
C THR A 166 -17.74 0.37 -0.35
N ASN A 167 -18.72 0.73 -1.16
CA ASN A 167 -18.56 1.11 -2.56
C ASN A 167 -18.35 2.63 -2.75
N ALA A 168 -18.38 3.42 -1.67
CA ALA A 168 -18.13 4.86 -1.72
C ALA A 168 -16.69 5.18 -2.11
N GLU A 169 -16.45 6.40 -2.59
CA GLU A 169 -15.11 6.90 -2.82
C GLU A 169 -14.28 6.90 -1.54
N VAL A 170 -13.02 6.50 -1.64
CA VAL A 170 -12.05 6.56 -0.54
C VAL A 170 -11.07 7.69 -0.82
N HIS A 171 -11.01 8.68 0.05
CA HIS A 171 -10.09 9.80 -0.08
C HIS A 171 -8.62 9.37 0.02
N PHE A 172 -7.71 10.19 -0.53
CA PHE A 172 -6.27 9.94 -0.48
C PHE A 172 -5.77 9.78 0.96
N HIS A 173 -5.08 8.68 1.18
CA HIS A 173 -4.52 8.30 2.48
C HIS A 173 -3.24 7.46 2.30
N SER A 174 -2.57 7.20 3.40
CA SER A 174 -1.55 6.14 3.52
C SER A 174 -1.99 5.15 4.58
N ASP A 175 -1.76 3.87 4.34
CA ASP A 175 -1.99 2.82 5.32
C ASP A 175 -0.93 2.84 6.44
N ALA A 176 -1.26 2.31 7.61
CA ALA A 176 -0.36 2.29 8.76
C ALA A 176 0.65 1.11 8.67
N CYS A 177 1.46 1.08 7.62
CA CYS A 177 2.49 0.09 7.36
C CYS A 177 3.54 0.68 6.41
N ASP A 178 4.68 -0.01 6.22
CA ASP A 178 5.68 0.46 5.26
C ASP A 178 5.21 0.24 3.83
N TYR A 179 4.78 -0.99 3.52
CA TYR A 179 4.25 -1.32 2.19
C TYR A 179 2.84 -1.87 2.30
N VAL A 180 1.95 -1.36 1.46
CA VAL A 180 0.64 -1.97 1.22
C VAL A 180 0.67 -2.70 -0.11
N GLY A 181 0.23 -3.95 -0.12
CA GLY A 181 -0.04 -4.74 -1.31
C GLY A 181 -1.54 -4.88 -1.52
N LEU A 182 -2.00 -4.74 -2.77
CA LEU A 182 -3.40 -4.91 -3.18
C LEU A 182 -3.45 -5.86 -4.38
N LEU A 183 -3.83 -7.12 -4.16
CA LEU A 183 -4.04 -8.12 -5.21
C LEU A 183 -5.50 -8.10 -5.68
N CYS A 184 -5.73 -7.85 -6.95
CA CYS A 184 -7.05 -7.89 -7.56
C CYS A 184 -7.48 -9.33 -7.86
N LEU A 185 -8.56 -9.78 -7.21
CA LEU A 185 -9.25 -11.03 -7.57
C LEU A 185 -10.33 -10.75 -8.61
N HIS A 186 -11.15 -9.73 -8.37
CA HIS A 186 -12.24 -9.31 -9.25
C HIS A 186 -12.34 -7.78 -9.26
N PRO A 187 -12.35 -7.12 -10.42
CA PRO A 187 -12.64 -5.70 -10.53
C PRO A 187 -14.15 -5.43 -10.36
N ALA A 188 -14.52 -4.18 -10.14
CA ALA A 188 -15.91 -3.74 -10.13
C ALA A 188 -16.55 -3.83 -11.54
N LYS A 189 -17.86 -3.73 -11.60
CA LYS A 189 -18.57 -3.60 -12.88
C LYS A 189 -18.27 -2.27 -13.57
N LYS A 190 -18.17 -1.19 -12.76
CA LYS A 190 -17.86 0.17 -13.24
C LYS A 190 -17.17 0.97 -12.14
N GLY A 191 -16.10 1.69 -12.46
CA GLY A 191 -15.32 2.46 -11.51
C GLY A 191 -14.49 1.59 -10.57
N GLY A 192 -14.18 2.08 -9.37
CA GLY A 192 -13.36 1.36 -8.40
C GLY A 192 -11.87 1.37 -8.72
N ASP A 193 -11.45 2.23 -9.66
CA ASP A 193 -10.05 2.41 -10.03
C ASP A 193 -9.24 2.83 -8.82
N SER A 194 -8.04 2.27 -8.70
CA SER A 194 -7.04 2.74 -7.76
C SER A 194 -6.50 4.09 -8.23
N ARG A 195 -6.24 4.99 -7.30
CA ARG A 195 -5.60 6.26 -7.59
C ARG A 195 -4.39 6.40 -6.70
N VAL A 196 -3.31 6.88 -7.27
CA VAL A 196 -2.05 7.09 -6.55
C VAL A 196 -1.50 8.47 -6.80
N ALA A 197 -0.80 9.01 -5.81
CA ALA A 197 -0.09 10.28 -5.93
C ALA A 197 1.25 10.21 -5.19
N SER A 198 2.28 10.87 -5.76
CA SER A 198 3.55 11.03 -5.08
C SER A 198 3.45 12.05 -3.96
N SER A 199 3.80 11.63 -2.73
CA SER A 199 3.88 12.57 -1.60
C SER A 199 5.07 13.53 -1.73
N VAL A 200 6.11 13.15 -2.48
CA VAL A 200 7.26 14.02 -2.74
C VAL A 200 6.85 15.13 -3.71
N THR A 201 6.16 14.79 -4.79
CA THR A 201 5.59 15.80 -5.72
C THR A 201 4.64 16.75 -4.98
N LEU A 202 3.75 16.19 -4.15
CA LEU A 202 2.85 16.98 -3.31
C LEU A 202 3.61 18.00 -2.45
N TYR A 203 4.63 17.54 -1.69
CA TYR A 203 5.44 18.39 -0.85
C TYR A 203 6.14 19.50 -1.65
N ASN A 204 6.82 19.13 -2.74
CA ASN A 204 7.53 20.09 -3.59
C ASN A 204 6.60 21.13 -4.22
N LYS A 205 5.42 20.73 -4.66
CA LYS A 205 4.39 21.64 -5.21
C LYS A 205 3.76 22.54 -4.15
N MET A 206 3.59 22.05 -2.93
CA MET A 206 3.18 22.91 -1.81
C MET A 206 4.27 23.90 -1.44
N LEU A 207 5.53 23.46 -1.38
CA LEU A 207 6.66 24.32 -1.06
C LEU A 207 6.83 25.45 -2.10
N GLU A 208 6.62 25.14 -3.39
CA GLU A 208 6.65 26.12 -4.48
C GLU A 208 5.53 27.16 -4.35
N ARG A 209 4.31 26.73 -3.99
CA ARG A 209 3.11 27.58 -4.00
C ARG A 209 2.89 28.34 -2.68
N ARG A 210 3.06 27.64 -1.55
CA ARG A 210 2.76 28.15 -0.19
C ARG A 210 3.68 27.52 0.86
N PRO A 211 4.95 27.97 0.94
CA PRO A 211 5.92 27.44 1.90
C PRO A 211 5.47 27.59 3.35
N ASP A 212 4.72 28.66 3.68
CA ASP A 212 4.11 28.88 4.99
C ASP A 212 3.19 27.72 5.41
N LEU A 213 2.40 27.18 4.50
CA LEU A 213 1.49 26.05 4.76
C LEU A 213 2.24 24.70 4.85
N VAL A 214 3.40 24.57 4.21
CA VAL A 214 4.30 23.40 4.40
C VAL A 214 4.79 23.36 5.86
N GLU A 215 5.16 24.52 6.42
CA GLU A 215 5.54 24.60 7.82
C GLU A 215 4.40 24.19 8.75
N VAL A 216 3.15 24.60 8.46
CA VAL A 216 1.96 24.18 9.21
C VAL A 216 1.80 22.65 9.17
N LEU A 217 1.94 22.01 8.00
CA LEU A 217 1.80 20.54 7.86
C LEU A 217 2.98 19.75 8.45
N SER A 218 4.08 20.41 8.75
CA SER A 218 5.25 19.86 9.44
C SER A 218 5.14 19.94 10.97
N ARG A 219 4.06 20.53 11.51
CA ARG A 219 3.72 20.55 12.93
C ARG A 219 2.72 19.45 13.26
N ASP A 220 2.55 19.16 14.54
CA ASP A 220 1.65 18.12 15.03
C ASP A 220 0.18 18.38 14.73
N PHE A 221 -0.49 17.35 14.23
CA PHE A 221 -1.95 17.26 14.12
C PHE A 221 -2.47 16.16 15.04
N TYR A 222 -3.61 16.40 15.68
CA TYR A 222 -4.36 15.37 16.38
C TYR A 222 -4.92 14.34 15.38
N ARG A 223 -4.87 13.05 15.74
CA ARG A 223 -5.34 11.95 14.91
C ARG A 223 -6.02 10.88 15.75
N SER A 224 -7.11 10.32 15.24
CA SER A 224 -7.82 9.21 15.87
C SER A 224 -7.11 7.88 15.65
N HIS A 225 -7.10 7.02 16.66
CA HIS A 225 -6.71 5.62 16.54
C HIS A 225 -7.74 4.74 15.81
N ASN A 226 -8.89 5.29 15.38
CA ASN A 226 -9.98 4.54 14.72
C ASN A 226 -10.51 3.35 15.55
N ASP A 227 -10.61 3.48 16.88
CA ASP A 227 -11.05 2.46 17.82
C ASP A 227 -10.17 1.18 17.84
N GLU A 228 -8.95 1.27 17.30
CA GLU A 228 -7.97 0.17 17.26
C GLU A 228 -6.82 0.41 18.23
N MET A 229 -7.17 0.55 19.50
CA MET A 229 -6.25 0.87 20.59
C MET A 229 -6.48 -0.07 21.77
N THR A 230 -5.45 -0.21 22.59
CA THR A 230 -5.59 -0.92 23.88
C THR A 230 -6.54 -0.15 24.80
N PRO A 231 -7.50 -0.81 25.46
CA PRO A 231 -8.37 -0.15 26.42
C PRO A 231 -7.57 0.63 27.48
N GLY A 232 -8.01 1.86 27.78
CA GLY A 232 -7.34 2.74 28.74
C GLY A 232 -6.22 3.61 28.18
N THR A 233 -5.91 3.51 26.88
CA THR A 233 -5.00 4.45 26.21
C THR A 233 -5.77 5.66 25.64
N SER A 234 -5.05 6.77 25.34
CA SER A 234 -5.66 7.94 24.71
C SER A 234 -6.35 7.55 23.39
N PRO A 235 -7.57 8.03 23.12
CA PRO A 235 -8.26 7.77 21.84
C PRO A 235 -7.63 8.52 20.66
N TRP A 236 -6.65 9.38 20.91
CA TRP A 236 -5.94 10.16 19.92
C TRP A 236 -4.44 10.23 20.19
N TYR A 237 -3.69 10.53 19.15
CA TYR A 237 -2.26 10.80 19.18
C TYR A 237 -1.94 12.04 18.34
N LYS A 238 -0.70 12.52 18.43
CA LYS A 238 -0.22 13.65 17.63
C LYS A 238 0.85 13.21 16.66
N GLN A 239 0.80 13.73 15.44
CA GLN A 239 1.79 13.44 14.41
C GLN A 239 1.71 14.48 13.29
N PRO A 240 2.87 14.97 12.76
CA PRO A 240 2.89 15.82 11.59
C PRO A 240 2.46 15.07 10.32
N ILE A 241 2.04 15.82 9.31
CA ILE A 241 1.74 15.26 7.97
C ILE A 241 3.03 15.05 7.21
N PHE A 242 3.96 16.00 7.26
CA PHE A 242 5.30 15.89 6.68
C PHE A 242 6.34 15.65 7.77
N SER A 243 7.22 14.68 7.54
CA SER A 243 8.29 14.32 8.49
C SER A 243 9.61 14.12 7.76
N PHE A 244 10.70 14.40 8.47
CA PHE A 244 12.07 14.23 7.99
C PHE A 244 12.85 13.42 9.01
N THR A 245 13.45 12.30 8.60
CA THR A 245 14.15 11.39 9.50
C THR A 245 15.34 10.78 8.78
N ASP A 246 16.53 10.96 9.34
CA ASP A 246 17.80 10.40 8.81
C ASP A 246 17.99 10.69 7.31
N GLY A 247 17.65 11.90 6.87
CA GLY A 247 17.75 12.33 5.47
C GLY A 247 16.64 11.79 4.55
N TYR A 248 15.63 11.13 5.09
CA TYR A 248 14.43 10.70 4.34
C TYR A 248 13.26 11.61 4.62
N PHE A 249 12.55 11.97 3.55
CA PHE A 249 11.22 12.56 3.63
C PHE A 249 10.18 11.46 3.76
N SER A 250 9.14 11.71 4.54
CA SER A 250 7.93 10.90 4.59
C SER A 250 6.69 11.76 4.79
N ALA A 251 5.58 11.31 4.24
CA ALA A 251 4.28 11.94 4.44
C ALA A 251 3.21 10.93 4.84
N ILE A 252 2.19 11.41 5.51
CA ILE A 252 0.97 10.65 5.82
C ILE A 252 -0.26 11.39 5.31
N GLY A 253 -1.35 10.68 5.06
CA GLY A 253 -2.57 11.28 4.54
C GLY A 253 -3.20 12.31 5.49
N ALA A 254 -3.68 13.42 4.94
CA ALA A 254 -4.47 14.44 5.66
C ALA A 254 -5.97 14.11 5.56
N GLY A 255 -6.38 12.93 6.04
CA GLY A 255 -7.71 12.41 5.80
C GLY A 255 -8.51 12.08 7.08
N VAL A 256 -9.25 11.00 7.01
CA VAL A 256 -10.30 10.58 7.94
C VAL A 256 -9.88 10.54 9.41
N THR A 257 -8.62 10.26 9.72
CA THR A 257 -8.13 10.24 11.12
C THR A 257 -8.13 11.61 11.77
N ILE A 258 -7.88 12.68 10.98
CA ILE A 258 -8.00 14.08 11.45
C ILE A 258 -9.48 14.44 11.60
N GLU A 259 -10.33 14.09 10.65
CA GLU A 259 -11.77 14.39 10.71
C GLU A 259 -12.47 13.68 11.89
N LYS A 260 -12.11 12.42 12.13
CA LYS A 260 -12.68 11.66 13.25
C LYS A 260 -12.25 12.20 14.61
N VAL A 261 -10.99 12.60 14.75
CA VAL A 261 -10.47 13.07 16.05
C VAL A 261 -11.14 14.35 16.51
N LEU A 262 -11.58 15.23 15.61
CA LEU A 262 -12.28 16.49 15.93
C LEU A 262 -13.64 16.27 16.63
N ARG A 263 -14.17 15.04 16.61
CA ARG A 263 -15.40 14.65 17.32
C ARG A 263 -15.11 14.15 18.73
N LEU A 264 -13.85 13.99 19.11
CA LEU A 264 -13.46 13.46 20.43
C LEU A 264 -13.36 14.61 21.46
N PRO A 265 -13.75 14.37 22.73
CA PRO A 265 -13.62 15.35 23.79
C PRO A 265 -12.17 15.77 24.00
N GLY A 266 -11.94 17.06 24.27
CA GLY A 266 -10.61 17.60 24.59
C GLY A 266 -9.70 17.84 23.38
N VAL A 267 -10.17 17.60 22.16
CA VAL A 267 -9.45 17.92 20.93
C VAL A 267 -9.88 19.31 20.44
N PRO A 268 -8.96 20.27 20.28
CA PRO A 268 -9.29 21.59 19.75
C PRO A 268 -9.68 21.51 18.27
N PRO A 269 -10.51 22.44 17.77
CA PRO A 269 -10.78 22.57 16.34
C PRO A 269 -9.50 22.91 15.58
N LEU A 270 -9.48 22.62 14.27
CA LEU A 270 -8.39 23.08 13.40
C LEU A 270 -8.35 24.60 13.33
N THR A 271 -7.15 25.15 13.36
CA THR A 271 -6.97 26.60 13.12
C THR A 271 -7.28 26.93 11.65
N PRO A 272 -7.56 28.21 11.30
CA PRO A 272 -7.75 28.63 9.92
C PRO A 272 -6.58 28.21 9.00
N GLU A 273 -5.35 28.37 9.45
CA GLU A 273 -4.14 27.98 8.70
C GLU A 273 -4.07 26.46 8.49
N GLN A 274 -4.43 25.66 9.48
CA GLN A 274 -4.50 24.21 9.34
C GLN A 274 -5.57 23.77 8.33
N GLN A 275 -6.73 24.45 8.33
CA GLN A 275 -7.80 24.18 7.36
C GLN A 275 -7.34 24.52 5.94
N GLU A 276 -6.72 25.71 5.75
CA GLU A 276 -6.16 26.13 4.46
C GLU A 276 -5.07 25.17 3.98
N ALA A 277 -4.14 24.76 4.86
CA ALA A 277 -3.08 23.82 4.53
C ALA A 277 -3.63 22.45 4.07
N ILE A 278 -4.64 21.92 4.76
CA ILE A 278 -5.30 20.66 4.37
C ILE A 278 -6.05 20.82 3.04
N ALA A 279 -6.70 21.96 2.81
CA ALA A 279 -7.40 22.21 1.56
C ALA A 279 -6.44 22.28 0.37
N LEU A 280 -5.32 22.99 0.50
CA LEU A 280 -4.27 23.04 -0.53
C LEU A 280 -3.65 21.66 -0.76
N TYR A 281 -3.32 20.92 0.31
CA TYR A 281 -2.84 19.54 0.25
C TYR A 281 -3.77 18.67 -0.60
N ARG A 282 -5.07 18.68 -0.32
CA ARG A 282 -6.08 17.89 -1.04
C ARG A 282 -6.18 18.30 -2.51
N GLY A 283 -6.16 19.60 -2.79
CA GLY A 283 -6.19 20.14 -4.16
C GLY A 283 -5.00 19.64 -5.00
N ILE A 284 -3.79 19.71 -4.45
CA ILE A 284 -2.58 19.26 -5.15
C ILE A 284 -2.57 17.73 -5.33
N VAL A 285 -3.00 16.96 -4.35
CA VAL A 285 -3.10 15.50 -4.49
C VAL A 285 -4.04 15.12 -5.64
N GLU A 286 -5.20 15.79 -5.75
CA GLU A 286 -6.14 15.58 -6.85
C GLU A 286 -5.56 15.99 -8.21
N GLU A 287 -4.81 17.09 -8.27
CA GLU A 287 -4.17 17.61 -9.47
C GLU A 287 -3.14 16.65 -10.07
N PHE A 288 -2.35 15.97 -9.19
CA PHE A 288 -1.26 15.09 -9.60
C PHE A 288 -1.56 13.59 -9.44
N ALA A 289 -2.81 13.23 -9.19
CA ALA A 289 -3.22 11.84 -9.06
C ALA A 289 -3.17 11.09 -10.38
N VAL A 290 -2.78 9.82 -10.32
CA VAL A 290 -2.77 8.88 -11.45
C VAL A 290 -3.80 7.81 -11.19
N ASP A 291 -4.72 7.61 -12.14
CA ASP A 291 -5.70 6.54 -12.09
C ASP A 291 -5.09 5.22 -12.62
N ILE A 292 -5.34 4.13 -11.93
CA ILE A 292 -4.82 2.79 -12.25
C ILE A 292 -5.98 1.80 -12.27
N GLU A 293 -6.25 1.27 -13.45
CA GLU A 293 -7.21 0.18 -13.62
C GLU A 293 -6.57 -1.15 -13.23
N PHE A 294 -7.22 -1.90 -12.34
CA PHE A 294 -6.82 -3.25 -11.97
C PHE A 294 -7.43 -4.30 -12.89
N LYS A 295 -6.60 -5.27 -13.27
CA LYS A 295 -7.05 -6.53 -13.88
C LYS A 295 -6.94 -7.67 -12.88
N PRO A 296 -7.72 -8.76 -13.05
CA PRO A 296 -7.54 -9.97 -12.24
C PRO A 296 -6.09 -10.46 -12.30
N GLY A 297 -5.47 -10.70 -11.14
CA GLY A 297 -4.06 -11.07 -11.02
C GLY A 297 -3.07 -9.91 -10.94
N ASP A 298 -3.50 -8.65 -11.04
CA ASP A 298 -2.63 -7.50 -10.78
C ASP A 298 -2.43 -7.31 -9.28
N ILE A 299 -1.19 -7.02 -8.87
CA ILE A 299 -0.83 -6.62 -7.51
C ILE A 299 -0.18 -5.23 -7.58
N GLN A 300 -0.74 -4.26 -6.87
CA GLN A 300 -0.12 -2.97 -6.64
C GLN A 300 0.60 -2.97 -5.28
N PHE A 301 1.91 -2.72 -5.26
CA PHE A 301 2.66 -2.44 -4.04
C PHE A 301 2.99 -0.95 -3.95
N LEU A 302 2.78 -0.35 -2.77
CA LEU A 302 3.03 1.05 -2.50
C LEU A 302 3.84 1.22 -1.22
N ALA A 303 4.84 2.11 -1.25
CA ALA A 303 5.56 2.58 -0.07
C ALA A 303 4.81 3.75 0.57
N ASN A 304 4.15 3.50 1.68
CA ASN A 304 3.26 4.47 2.35
C ASN A 304 3.95 5.74 2.87
N GLN A 305 5.29 5.76 2.92
CA GLN A 305 6.04 6.96 3.30
C GLN A 305 6.06 8.02 2.19
N VAL A 306 6.00 7.60 0.92
CA VAL A 306 6.20 8.48 -0.24
C VAL A 306 5.07 8.40 -1.27
N THR A 307 4.06 7.55 -1.04
CA THR A 307 2.88 7.46 -1.89
C THR A 307 1.60 7.59 -1.08
N LEU A 308 0.63 8.24 -1.68
CA LEU A 308 -0.75 8.29 -1.22
C LEU A 308 -1.60 7.49 -2.19
N HIS A 309 -2.65 6.85 -1.67
CA HIS A 309 -3.58 6.11 -2.50
C HIS A 309 -5.03 6.38 -2.12
N SER A 310 -5.89 6.23 -3.10
CA SER A 310 -7.33 6.37 -2.97
C SER A 310 -8.04 5.37 -3.90
N ARG A 311 -9.35 5.37 -3.87
CA ARG A 311 -10.18 4.55 -4.75
C ARG A 311 -11.42 5.34 -5.14
N ARG A 312 -11.72 5.38 -6.43
CA ARG A 312 -12.99 5.94 -6.92
C ARG A 312 -14.17 5.12 -6.41
N GLY A 313 -15.31 5.75 -6.24
CA GLY A 313 -16.56 5.06 -6.03
C GLY A 313 -16.84 4.06 -7.16
N PHE A 314 -17.62 3.00 -6.88
CA PHE A 314 -17.88 1.96 -7.86
C PHE A 314 -19.30 1.40 -7.77
N GLU A 315 -19.71 0.81 -8.90
CA GLU A 315 -20.89 -0.02 -9.03
C GLU A 315 -20.47 -1.49 -9.14
N ASP A 316 -21.03 -2.34 -8.31
CA ASP A 316 -20.72 -3.76 -8.31
C ASP A 316 -21.66 -4.58 -9.19
N TRP A 317 -21.22 -5.80 -9.48
CA TRP A 317 -22.06 -6.80 -10.13
C TRP A 317 -23.14 -7.28 -9.16
N PRO A 318 -24.36 -7.57 -9.63
CA PRO A 318 -25.40 -8.16 -8.79
C PRO A 318 -24.99 -9.54 -8.27
N GLU A 319 -24.26 -10.32 -9.10
CA GLU A 319 -23.81 -11.66 -8.75
C GLU A 319 -22.68 -11.63 -7.72
N PRO A 320 -22.84 -12.21 -6.51
CA PRO A 320 -21.85 -12.12 -5.42
C PRO A 320 -20.44 -12.57 -5.80
N HIS A 321 -20.32 -13.61 -6.62
CA HIS A 321 -19.01 -14.17 -7.05
C HIS A 321 -18.26 -13.29 -8.06
N ARG A 322 -18.91 -12.30 -8.66
CA ARG A 322 -18.32 -11.33 -9.59
C ARG A 322 -17.98 -10.00 -8.94
N ARG A 323 -18.47 -9.76 -7.71
CA ARG A 323 -18.28 -8.49 -7.01
C ARG A 323 -16.81 -8.18 -6.82
N ARG A 324 -16.51 -6.89 -6.84
CA ARG A 324 -15.17 -6.37 -6.61
C ARG A 324 -14.55 -6.95 -5.34
N HIS A 325 -13.36 -7.53 -5.48
CA HIS A 325 -12.67 -8.13 -4.36
C HIS A 325 -11.16 -8.02 -4.54
N LEU A 326 -10.47 -7.32 -3.64
CA LEU A 326 -9.03 -7.32 -3.57
C LEU A 326 -8.58 -7.91 -2.24
N LEU A 327 -7.45 -8.61 -2.26
CA LEU A 327 -6.72 -9.00 -1.05
C LEU A 327 -5.72 -7.91 -0.70
N ARG A 328 -5.61 -7.55 0.58
CA ARG A 328 -4.67 -6.55 1.07
C ARG A 328 -3.66 -7.15 2.04
N LEU A 329 -2.37 -6.83 1.84
CA LEU A 329 -1.29 -7.09 2.80
C LEU A 329 -0.77 -5.77 3.34
N TRP A 330 -0.48 -5.74 4.64
CA TRP A 330 0.34 -4.74 5.28
C TRP A 330 1.66 -5.37 5.67
N LEU A 331 2.76 -4.73 5.27
CA LEU A 331 4.10 -5.22 5.44
C LEU A 331 4.97 -4.19 6.15
N ARG A 332 5.71 -4.65 7.16
CA ARG A 332 6.75 -3.89 7.85
C ARG A 332 8.11 -4.30 7.33
N ASP A 333 8.92 -3.34 6.97
CA ASP A 333 10.31 -3.55 6.55
C ASP A 333 11.27 -2.79 7.47
N PRO A 334 11.83 -3.46 8.51
CA PRO A 334 12.75 -2.81 9.46
C PRO A 334 14.02 -2.24 8.81
N ALA A 335 14.42 -2.74 7.65
CA ALA A 335 15.56 -2.26 6.86
C ALA A 335 15.14 -1.34 5.70
N GLY A 336 13.87 -0.93 5.65
CA GLY A 336 13.33 0.01 4.68
C GLY A 336 13.59 1.48 5.03
N ARG A 337 12.72 2.39 4.57
CA ARG A 337 12.80 3.81 4.92
C ARG A 337 12.60 3.99 6.44
N PRO A 338 13.41 4.84 7.10
CA PRO A 338 13.33 5.01 8.55
C PRO A 338 11.97 5.62 8.96
N LEU A 339 11.41 5.10 10.05
CA LEU A 339 10.21 5.68 10.63
C LEU A 339 10.53 6.92 11.46
N PRO A 340 9.74 8.00 11.32
CA PRO A 340 9.76 9.11 12.26
C PRO A 340 9.62 8.65 13.70
N LYS A 341 10.25 9.37 14.64
CA LYS A 341 10.25 8.96 16.07
C LYS A 341 8.82 8.84 16.63
N GLU A 342 7.88 9.66 16.16
CA GLU A 342 6.48 9.67 16.55
C GLU A 342 5.73 8.41 16.08
N GLN A 343 6.28 7.71 15.09
CA GLN A 343 5.71 6.47 14.54
C GLN A 343 6.33 5.22 15.15
N ARG A 344 7.50 5.32 15.82
CA ARG A 344 8.18 4.19 16.46
C ARG A 344 7.34 3.67 17.62
N GLY A 345 7.16 2.35 17.68
CA GLY A 345 6.28 1.70 18.66
C GLY A 345 4.77 1.90 18.43
N SER A 346 4.39 2.70 17.43
CA SER A 346 2.99 2.93 17.05
C SER A 346 2.42 1.77 16.22
N ARG A 347 1.15 1.90 15.84
CA ARG A 347 0.50 0.98 14.90
C ARG A 347 1.25 0.86 13.57
N ARG A 348 1.90 1.92 13.09
CA ARG A 348 2.67 1.89 11.85
C ARG A 348 3.92 1.04 11.95
N ASP A 349 4.49 0.95 13.13
CA ASP A 349 5.67 0.13 13.40
C ASP A 349 5.35 -1.33 13.73
N LYS A 350 4.24 -1.57 14.43
CA LYS A 350 3.94 -2.88 15.03
C LYS A 350 2.61 -3.50 14.59
N GLY A 351 1.83 -2.81 13.76
CA GLY A 351 0.45 -3.21 13.48
C GLY A 351 -0.49 -2.96 14.67
N VAL A 352 -1.67 -3.56 14.62
CA VAL A 352 -2.63 -3.47 15.71
C VAL A 352 -2.14 -4.32 16.89
N GLN A 353 -1.92 -3.68 18.04
CA GLN A 353 -1.41 -4.30 19.25
C GLN A 353 -2.53 -4.43 20.29
N ILE A 354 -3.12 -5.61 20.39
CA ILE A 354 -4.12 -5.95 21.42
C ILE A 354 -3.63 -7.21 22.14
N HIS A 355 -3.61 -7.17 23.47
CA HIS A 355 -3.13 -8.30 24.28
C HIS A 355 -3.90 -9.59 23.97
N GLY A 356 -3.17 -10.66 23.68
CA GLY A 356 -3.76 -11.98 23.36
C GLY A 356 -4.30 -12.13 21.93
N LEU A 357 -4.24 -11.08 21.11
CA LEU A 357 -4.66 -11.15 19.71
C LEU A 357 -3.72 -12.06 18.91
N LYS A 358 -4.30 -13.01 18.18
CA LYS A 358 -3.56 -13.92 17.30
C LYS A 358 -3.67 -13.46 15.84
N MET A 359 -2.62 -13.69 15.08
CA MET A 359 -2.66 -13.50 13.63
C MET A 359 -3.56 -14.52 12.97
N ILE A 360 -4.50 -14.06 12.15
CA ILE A 360 -5.35 -14.90 11.31
C ILE A 360 -5.36 -14.38 9.89
N ALA A 361 -5.56 -15.27 8.93
CA ALA A 361 -5.71 -14.94 7.51
C ALA A 361 -7.03 -15.51 7.02
N PRO A 362 -8.14 -14.76 7.14
CA PRO A 362 -9.43 -15.20 6.63
C PRO A 362 -9.37 -15.36 5.12
N LEU A 363 -10.05 -16.35 4.57
CA LEU A 363 -10.10 -16.59 3.12
C LEU A 363 -11.19 -15.78 2.43
N ASP A 364 -12.19 -15.36 3.17
CA ASP A 364 -13.24 -14.43 2.74
C ASP A 364 -13.82 -13.71 3.97
N VAL A 365 -14.59 -12.66 3.71
CA VAL A 365 -15.40 -11.94 4.68
C VAL A 365 -16.83 -11.91 4.16
N GLU A 366 -17.78 -12.27 5.01
CA GLU A 366 -19.20 -12.29 4.67
C GLU A 366 -19.82 -10.91 4.91
N VAL A 367 -20.80 -10.56 4.09
CA VAL A 367 -21.69 -9.43 4.34
C VAL A 367 -22.43 -9.75 5.64
N ALA A 368 -22.36 -8.85 6.64
CA ALA A 368 -23.15 -9.01 7.85
C ALA A 368 -24.62 -9.19 7.44
N ALA A 369 -25.27 -10.26 7.93
CA ALA A 369 -26.69 -10.43 7.72
C ALA A 369 -27.42 -9.20 8.29
N ALA A 370 -28.23 -8.55 7.44
CA ALA A 370 -29.00 -7.35 7.79
C ALA A 370 -30.05 -7.64 8.86
#